data_b4f0f691e128c7fa0f1f0ebc0dbd63f5
#
_entry.id   b4f0f691e128c7fa0f1f0ebc0dbd63f5
#
_cell.length_a   1.000
_cell.length_b   1.000
_cell.length_c   1.000
_cell.angle_alpha   90.00
_cell.angle_beta   90.00
_cell.angle_gamma   90.00
#
_symmetry.space_group_name_H-M   'P 1'
#
loop_
_entity.id
_entity.type
_entity.pdbx_description
1 polymer ?
#
loop_
_entity_poly.entity_id
_entity_poly.type
_entity_poly.pdbx_seq_one_letter_code
_entity_poly.pdbx_strand_id
1 'polypeptide(L)'
;MTAMRNHFKSAILALSALILMGLPLHAQEPVLGSKDPESLFTSKDKKLNANKQVVMHIMRDLLEAGHWEDAPKYLSQRYLQHNPNVTSGLQPVMAFFSGRPSKPIPDKNSWTTKVVSVVAEGDLVVVAVARTLPDPRDATKTYTSTWFDMWRIMDGKADEHWDYGTINPPAAAPAGRGAAPAAPAQRGAPAPR
;
A
#
# COMPACT_ATOMS: atom_id res chain seq x y z
N MET A 1 35.61 38.60 -43.77
CA MET A 1 35.44 38.45 -42.29
C MET A 1 34.02 38.14 -41.85
N THR A 2 32.96 38.22 -42.65
CA THR A 2 31.55 38.05 -42.28
C THR A 2 31.10 36.57 -42.26
N ALA A 3 31.67 35.70 -43.06
CA ALA A 3 31.27 34.29 -43.17
C ALA A 3 31.67 33.44 -41.95
N MET A 4 32.81 33.71 -41.32
CA MET A 4 33.28 32.97 -40.15
C MET A 4 32.45 33.25 -38.86
N ARG A 5 31.82 34.42 -38.77
CA ARG A 5 30.98 34.79 -37.60
C ARG A 5 29.64 34.06 -37.57
N ASN A 6 29.10 33.70 -38.73
CA ASN A 6 27.79 33.00 -38.79
C ASN A 6 27.90 31.51 -38.48
N HIS A 7 29.01 30.87 -38.82
CA HIS A 7 29.24 29.45 -38.45
C HIS A 7 29.43 29.26 -36.93
N PHE A 8 30.03 30.23 -36.24
CA PHE A 8 30.21 30.18 -34.80
C PHE A 8 28.88 30.31 -34.02
N LYS A 9 27.97 31.15 -34.51
CA LYS A 9 26.63 31.30 -33.89
C LYS A 9 25.76 30.07 -34.12
N SER A 10 25.84 29.42 -35.28
CA SER A 10 25.10 28.18 -35.56
C SER A 10 25.61 26.98 -34.74
N ALA A 11 26.92 26.90 -34.50
CA ALA A 11 27.49 25.84 -33.64
C ALA A 11 27.10 25.97 -32.18
N ILE A 12 27.00 27.20 -31.65
CA ILE A 12 26.57 27.45 -30.28
C ILE A 12 25.07 27.11 -30.07
N LEU A 13 24.21 27.43 -31.07
CA LEU A 13 22.80 27.05 -31.01
C LEU A 13 22.59 25.52 -31.09
N ALA A 14 23.37 24.83 -31.90
CA ALA A 14 23.30 23.37 -32.04
C ALA A 14 23.78 22.67 -30.73
N LEU A 15 24.81 23.20 -30.08
CA LEU A 15 25.31 22.66 -28.80
C LEU A 15 24.33 22.91 -27.66
N SER A 16 23.62 24.05 -27.63
CA SER A 16 22.59 24.35 -26.63
C SER A 16 21.37 23.47 -26.77
N ALA A 17 20.98 23.07 -27.99
CA ALA A 17 19.89 22.14 -28.23
C ALA A 17 20.22 20.68 -27.80
N LEU A 18 21.49 20.28 -27.92
CA LEU A 18 21.93 18.93 -27.50
C LEU A 18 21.96 18.74 -25.97
N ILE A 19 22.18 19.81 -25.21
CA ILE A 19 22.21 19.74 -23.72
C ILE A 19 20.81 19.59 -23.15
N LEU A 20 19.75 20.02 -23.81
CA LEU A 20 18.35 19.83 -23.35
C LEU A 20 17.78 18.43 -23.58
N MET A 21 18.41 17.61 -24.45
CA MET A 21 17.92 16.26 -24.74
C MET A 21 18.40 15.15 -23.77
N GLY A 22 19.24 15.48 -22.79
CA GLY A 22 19.92 14.48 -21.95
C GLY A 22 19.50 14.42 -20.49
N LEU A 23 18.54 15.22 -20.03
CA LEU A 23 18.02 15.06 -18.68
C LEU A 23 17.01 13.92 -18.67
N PRO A 24 17.25 12.85 -17.87
CA PRO A 24 16.23 11.83 -17.70
C PRO A 24 15.00 12.51 -17.10
N LEU A 25 13.90 12.52 -17.85
CA LEU A 25 12.59 12.88 -17.32
C LEU A 25 12.23 11.81 -16.27
N HIS A 26 12.63 12.03 -15.01
CA HIS A 26 12.14 11.23 -13.92
C HIS A 26 10.64 11.51 -13.80
N ALA A 27 9.82 10.56 -14.22
CA ALA A 27 8.38 10.70 -14.20
C ALA A 27 7.80 10.80 -12.78
N GLN A 28 8.57 10.37 -11.76
CA GLN A 28 8.14 10.37 -10.37
C GLN A 28 9.35 10.26 -9.43
N GLU A 29 9.40 11.12 -8.41
CA GLU A 29 10.31 10.93 -7.29
C GLU A 29 9.83 9.78 -6.40
N PRO A 30 10.73 8.92 -5.89
CA PRO A 30 10.36 7.82 -5.01
C PRO A 30 9.72 8.32 -3.71
N VAL A 31 8.63 7.66 -3.28
CA VAL A 31 8.04 7.91 -1.96
C VAL A 31 8.90 7.22 -0.90
N LEU A 32 9.43 8.00 0.04
CA LEU A 32 10.31 7.51 1.10
C LEU A 32 9.62 7.57 2.46
N GLY A 33 9.81 6.54 3.28
CA GLY A 33 9.39 6.56 4.68
C GLY A 33 10.37 7.33 5.58
N SER A 34 9.89 7.77 6.74
CA SER A 34 10.71 8.36 7.80
C SER A 34 11.78 7.37 8.28
N LYS A 35 12.94 7.90 8.67
CA LYS A 35 13.99 7.14 9.37
C LYS A 35 13.66 6.93 10.85
N ASP A 36 12.81 7.75 11.42
CA ASP A 36 12.28 7.64 12.78
C ASP A 36 10.74 7.67 12.72
N PRO A 37 10.10 6.53 12.39
CA PRO A 37 8.65 6.47 12.23
C PRO A 37 7.89 6.72 13.53
N GLU A 38 8.40 6.33 14.70
CA GLU A 38 7.70 6.53 15.97
C GLU A 38 7.55 8.00 16.35
N SER A 39 8.54 8.84 16.01
CA SER A 39 8.46 10.28 16.26
C SER A 39 7.27 10.95 15.59
N LEU A 40 6.79 10.40 14.47
CA LEU A 40 5.62 10.91 13.73
C LEU A 40 4.30 10.72 14.50
N PHE A 41 4.27 9.75 15.42
CA PHE A 41 3.08 9.46 16.25
C PHE A 41 3.03 10.29 17.53
N THR A 42 3.81 11.36 17.64
CA THR A 42 3.80 12.27 18.78
C THR A 42 3.11 13.60 18.47
N SER A 43 2.63 14.30 19.50
CA SER A 43 2.06 15.64 19.42
C SER A 43 2.25 16.39 20.73
N LYS A 44 2.36 17.72 20.68
CA LYS A 44 2.33 18.59 21.86
C LYS A 44 0.92 18.67 22.50
N ASP A 45 -0.12 18.53 21.69
CA ASP A 45 -1.50 18.43 22.16
C ASP A 45 -1.70 17.05 22.79
N LYS A 46 -2.16 17.00 24.05
CA LYS A 46 -2.29 15.76 24.82
C LYS A 46 -3.32 14.78 24.20
N LYS A 47 -4.45 15.31 23.69
CA LYS A 47 -5.49 14.50 23.07
C LYS A 47 -5.00 13.90 21.74
N LEU A 48 -4.43 14.74 20.88
CA LEU A 48 -3.89 14.28 19.60
C LEU A 48 -2.72 13.30 19.80
N ASN A 49 -1.89 13.52 20.83
CA ASN A 49 -0.83 12.58 21.19
C ASN A 49 -1.41 11.23 21.61
N ALA A 50 -2.41 11.20 22.49
CA ALA A 50 -3.06 9.96 22.91
C ALA A 50 -3.66 9.20 21.71
N ASN A 51 -4.36 9.90 20.83
CA ASN A 51 -4.94 9.31 19.62
C ASN A 51 -3.85 8.73 18.69
N LYS A 52 -2.77 9.48 18.45
CA LYS A 52 -1.63 8.99 17.66
C LYS A 52 -0.97 7.76 18.27
N GLN A 53 -0.86 7.68 19.61
CA GLN A 53 -0.28 6.51 20.28
C GLN A 53 -1.14 5.26 20.08
N VAL A 54 -2.47 5.35 20.12
CA VAL A 54 -3.34 4.23 19.76
C VAL A 54 -3.04 3.71 18.37
N VAL A 55 -2.95 4.62 17.39
CA VAL A 55 -2.67 4.25 15.99
C VAL A 55 -1.24 3.74 15.82
N MET A 56 -0.27 4.25 16.57
CA MET A 56 1.09 3.73 16.60
C MET A 56 1.10 2.24 16.99
N HIS A 57 0.39 1.86 18.03
CA HIS A 57 0.25 0.46 18.44
C HIS A 57 -0.46 -0.39 17.37
N ILE A 58 -1.52 0.13 16.74
CA ILE A 58 -2.19 -0.58 15.62
C ILE A 58 -1.19 -0.85 14.50
N MET A 59 -0.43 0.16 14.09
CA MET A 59 0.55 0.02 13.00
C MET A 59 1.70 -0.91 13.34
N ARG A 60 2.27 -0.79 14.56
CA ARG A 60 3.45 -1.54 14.97
C ARG A 60 3.11 -2.93 15.48
N ASP A 61 2.19 -3.02 16.44
CA ASP A 61 1.97 -4.26 17.18
C ASP A 61 1.04 -5.20 16.39
N LEU A 62 -0.03 -4.66 15.77
CA LEU A 62 -1.00 -5.46 15.04
C LEU A 62 -0.63 -5.66 13.57
N LEU A 63 -0.41 -4.58 12.81
CA LEU A 63 -0.22 -4.68 11.36
C LEU A 63 1.18 -5.13 10.98
N GLU A 64 2.22 -4.65 11.64
CA GLU A 64 3.60 -5.04 11.33
C GLU A 64 4.03 -6.32 12.05
N ALA A 65 3.82 -6.39 13.36
CA ALA A 65 4.25 -7.52 14.18
C ALA A 65 3.26 -8.69 14.21
N GLY A 66 1.98 -8.46 13.89
CA GLY A 66 0.97 -9.52 13.78
C GLY A 66 0.36 -9.97 15.10
N HIS A 67 0.50 -9.21 16.19
CA HIS A 67 -0.06 -9.55 17.52
C HIS A 67 -1.55 -9.23 17.61
N TRP A 68 -2.37 -9.89 16.77
CA TRP A 68 -3.80 -9.62 16.69
C TRP A 68 -4.57 -10.05 17.94
N GLU A 69 -4.01 -10.89 18.81
CA GLU A 69 -4.51 -11.19 20.14
C GLU A 69 -4.60 -9.94 21.04
N ASP A 70 -3.78 -8.93 20.77
CA ASP A 70 -3.75 -7.65 21.46
C ASP A 70 -4.74 -6.61 20.91
N ALA A 71 -5.41 -6.90 19.80
CA ALA A 71 -6.37 -5.98 19.17
C ALA A 71 -7.44 -5.43 20.14
N PRO A 72 -7.97 -6.18 21.13
CA PRO A 72 -8.92 -5.64 22.11
C PRO A 72 -8.39 -4.47 22.95
N LYS A 73 -7.07 -4.28 23.02
CA LYS A 73 -6.44 -3.14 23.70
C LYS A 73 -6.63 -1.84 22.93
N TYR A 74 -6.65 -1.92 21.59
CA TYR A 74 -6.56 -0.78 20.70
C TYR A 74 -7.80 -0.56 19.83
N LEU A 75 -8.62 -1.59 19.58
CA LEU A 75 -9.83 -1.53 18.78
C LEU A 75 -11.08 -1.65 19.65
N SER A 76 -12.16 -0.93 19.30
CA SER A 76 -13.46 -1.06 19.94
C SER A 76 -14.16 -2.36 19.55
N GLN A 77 -15.17 -2.79 20.31
CA GLN A 77 -15.95 -4.01 19.99
C GLN A 77 -16.67 -3.89 18.64
N ARG A 78 -17.19 -2.70 18.30
CA ARG A 78 -17.91 -2.50 17.05
C ARG A 78 -17.00 -2.24 15.85
N TYR A 79 -15.80 -1.75 16.04
CA TYR A 79 -14.78 -1.39 15.05
C TYR A 79 -15.29 -1.40 13.60
N LEU A 80 -15.85 -0.29 13.14
CA LEU A 80 -16.43 -0.17 11.82
C LEU A 80 -15.32 -0.17 10.75
N GLN A 81 -15.50 -0.97 9.71
CA GLN A 81 -14.52 -1.14 8.65
C GLN A 81 -15.11 -0.70 7.31
N HIS A 82 -14.41 0.21 6.62
CA HIS A 82 -14.82 0.68 5.29
C HIS A 82 -14.01 0.07 4.15
N ASN A 83 -13.05 -0.81 4.45
CA ASN A 83 -12.41 -1.63 3.43
C ASN A 83 -13.39 -2.73 2.96
N PRO A 84 -13.69 -2.83 1.64
CA PRO A 84 -14.71 -3.76 1.14
C PRO A 84 -14.36 -5.24 1.32
N ASN A 85 -13.13 -5.56 1.70
CA ASN A 85 -12.65 -6.93 1.90
C ASN A 85 -12.68 -7.37 3.37
N VAL A 86 -13.02 -6.48 4.31
CA VAL A 86 -12.91 -6.72 5.75
C VAL A 86 -14.26 -6.44 6.43
N THR A 87 -14.80 -7.43 7.11
CA THR A 87 -16.06 -7.28 7.85
C THR A 87 -15.86 -6.46 9.11
N SER A 88 -16.82 -5.54 9.41
CA SER A 88 -16.84 -4.75 10.64
C SER A 88 -16.96 -5.62 11.89
N GLY A 89 -16.42 -5.13 13.00
CA GLY A 89 -16.41 -5.77 14.31
C GLY A 89 -15.04 -6.29 14.71
N LEU A 90 -14.74 -6.24 16.01
CA LEU A 90 -13.46 -6.66 16.55
C LEU A 90 -13.12 -8.11 16.17
N GLN A 91 -14.05 -9.04 16.39
CA GLN A 91 -13.80 -10.47 16.16
C GLN A 91 -13.61 -10.80 14.66
N PRO A 92 -14.45 -10.29 13.73
CA PRO A 92 -14.21 -10.46 12.28
C PRO A 92 -12.85 -9.93 11.82
N VAL A 93 -12.44 -8.76 12.31
CA VAL A 93 -11.13 -8.17 11.96
C VAL A 93 -9.98 -9.02 12.50
N MET A 94 -10.05 -9.46 13.74
CA MET A 94 -9.06 -10.39 14.32
C MET A 94 -8.97 -11.69 13.50
N ALA A 95 -10.12 -12.28 13.12
CA ALA A 95 -10.17 -13.49 12.31
C ALA A 95 -9.58 -13.28 10.91
N PHE A 96 -9.81 -12.13 10.27
CA PHE A 96 -9.24 -11.79 8.97
C PHE A 96 -7.70 -11.81 8.97
N PHE A 97 -7.09 -11.39 10.07
CA PHE A 97 -5.63 -11.30 10.19
C PHE A 97 -4.96 -12.48 10.91
N SER A 98 -5.73 -13.36 11.59
CA SER A 98 -5.22 -14.44 12.46
C SER A 98 -4.37 -15.51 11.74
N GLY A 99 -4.44 -15.60 10.41
CA GLY A 99 -3.63 -16.54 9.63
C GLY A 99 -2.17 -16.16 9.44
N ARG A 100 -1.73 -15.02 9.98
CA ARG A 100 -0.35 -14.54 9.87
C ARG A 100 0.41 -14.83 11.17
N PRO A 101 1.61 -15.47 11.10
CA PRO A 101 2.42 -15.65 12.29
C PRO A 101 2.88 -14.30 12.86
N SER A 102 2.81 -14.14 14.17
CA SER A 102 3.36 -12.98 14.85
C SER A 102 4.90 -12.99 14.83
N LYS A 103 5.49 -11.82 14.87
CA LYS A 103 6.95 -11.56 14.94
C LYS A 103 7.21 -10.72 16.20
N PRO A 104 8.45 -10.64 16.69
CA PRO A 104 8.80 -9.67 17.73
C PRO A 104 8.37 -8.27 17.33
N ILE A 105 7.77 -7.53 18.27
CA ILE A 105 7.41 -6.13 18.06
C ILE A 105 8.71 -5.36 17.80
N PRO A 106 8.81 -4.62 16.68
CA PRO A 106 10.02 -3.91 16.35
C PRO A 106 10.27 -2.78 17.36
N ASP A 107 11.54 -2.51 17.64
CA ASP A 107 11.93 -1.27 18.30
C ASP A 107 11.79 -0.07 17.34
N LYS A 108 11.93 1.14 17.87
CA LYS A 108 11.70 2.38 17.12
C LYS A 108 12.53 2.53 15.84
N ASN A 109 13.63 1.80 15.69
CA ASN A 109 14.56 1.91 14.57
C ASN A 109 14.45 0.73 13.59
N SER A 110 13.70 -0.31 13.93
CA SER A 110 13.62 -1.56 13.17
C SER A 110 12.30 -1.79 12.42
N TRP A 111 11.47 -0.76 12.29
CA TRP A 111 10.24 -0.84 11.50
C TRP A 111 10.53 -1.15 10.04
N THR A 112 9.81 -2.12 9.48
CA THR A 112 9.83 -2.42 8.04
C THR A 112 8.78 -1.61 7.29
N THR A 113 7.68 -1.25 7.96
CA THR A 113 6.64 -0.37 7.44
C THR A 113 7.19 1.04 7.21
N LYS A 114 7.11 1.53 5.99
CA LYS A 114 7.67 2.82 5.58
C LYS A 114 6.67 3.95 5.82
N VAL A 115 6.52 4.39 7.08
CA VAL A 115 5.64 5.50 7.45
C VAL A 115 6.20 6.80 6.89
N VAL A 116 5.40 7.53 6.11
CA VAL A 116 5.76 8.81 5.48
C VAL A 116 5.36 9.97 6.38
N SER A 117 4.13 9.96 6.88
CA SER A 117 3.60 11.01 7.76
C SER A 117 2.45 10.49 8.61
N VAL A 118 2.20 11.18 9.74
CA VAL A 118 1.04 10.94 10.62
C VAL A 118 0.43 12.29 10.98
N VAL A 119 -0.82 12.49 10.58
CA VAL A 119 -1.59 13.70 10.87
C VAL A 119 -2.74 13.34 11.80
N ALA A 120 -3.02 14.19 12.80
CA ALA A 120 -4.17 14.01 13.68
C ALA A 120 -4.91 15.34 13.85
N GLU A 121 -6.24 15.27 13.82
CA GLU A 121 -7.12 16.40 14.09
C GLU A 121 -8.42 15.88 14.74
N GLY A 122 -8.84 16.51 15.83
CA GLY A 122 -10.04 16.10 16.56
C GLY A 122 -9.90 14.67 17.10
N ASP A 123 -10.69 13.77 16.56
CA ASP A 123 -10.72 12.34 16.86
C ASP A 123 -10.13 11.48 15.74
N LEU A 124 -9.65 12.10 14.67
CA LEU A 124 -9.12 11.42 13.49
C LEU A 124 -7.58 11.37 13.51
N VAL A 125 -7.05 10.24 13.06
CA VAL A 125 -5.61 10.06 12.78
C VAL A 125 -5.45 9.46 11.40
N VAL A 126 -4.63 10.09 10.56
CA VAL A 126 -4.30 9.62 9.21
C VAL A 126 -2.83 9.23 9.17
N VAL A 127 -2.54 8.07 8.63
CA VAL A 127 -1.18 7.57 8.38
C VAL A 127 -0.96 7.40 6.88
N ALA A 128 0.11 8.00 6.37
CA ALA A 128 0.58 7.77 5.02
C ALA A 128 1.76 6.79 5.04
N VAL A 129 1.69 5.74 4.21
CA VAL A 129 2.70 4.68 4.12
C VAL A 129 3.20 4.56 2.69
N ALA A 130 4.52 4.55 2.49
CA ALA A 130 5.10 4.26 1.18
C ALA A 130 4.95 2.78 0.83
N ARG A 131 4.50 2.50 -0.38
CA ARG A 131 4.39 1.16 -0.95
C ARG A 131 5.19 1.05 -2.24
N THR A 132 5.86 -0.08 -2.42
CA THR A 132 6.47 -0.45 -3.70
C THR A 132 5.52 -1.41 -4.41
N LEU A 133 5.15 -1.07 -5.63
CA LEU A 133 4.18 -1.81 -6.44
C LEU A 133 4.82 -2.25 -7.76
N PRO A 134 4.42 -3.41 -8.34
CA PRO A 134 4.83 -3.78 -9.69
C PRO A 134 4.34 -2.75 -10.71
N ASP A 135 5.17 -2.41 -11.70
CA ASP A 135 4.74 -1.55 -12.81
C ASP A 135 3.86 -2.36 -13.78
N PRO A 136 2.57 -2.00 -13.95
CA PRO A 136 1.67 -2.73 -14.85
C PRO A 136 2.08 -2.64 -16.32
N ARG A 137 2.97 -1.71 -16.68
CA ARG A 137 3.48 -1.50 -18.04
C ARG A 137 4.77 -2.28 -18.33
N ASP A 138 5.48 -2.70 -17.25
CA ASP A 138 6.76 -3.42 -17.37
C ASP A 138 6.96 -4.30 -16.13
N ALA A 139 6.71 -5.59 -16.28
CA ALA A 139 6.77 -6.56 -15.18
C ALA A 139 8.17 -6.70 -14.52
N THR A 140 9.22 -6.14 -15.13
CA THR A 140 10.59 -6.13 -14.58
C THR A 140 10.85 -4.93 -13.68
N LYS A 141 9.90 -3.98 -13.61
CA LYS A 141 10.03 -2.73 -12.88
C LYS A 141 9.03 -2.63 -11.72
N THR A 142 9.36 -1.75 -10.81
CA THR A 142 8.48 -1.33 -9.72
C THR A 142 8.41 0.19 -9.67
N TYR A 143 7.35 0.70 -9.07
CA TYR A 143 7.21 2.12 -8.74
C TYR A 143 6.79 2.27 -7.28
N THR A 144 6.94 3.46 -6.72
CA THR A 144 6.46 3.76 -5.38
C THR A 144 5.15 4.55 -5.43
N SER A 145 4.30 4.31 -4.45
CA SER A 145 3.04 5.03 -4.25
C SER A 145 2.81 5.25 -2.76
N THR A 146 1.78 5.99 -2.43
CA THR A 146 1.40 6.23 -1.04
C THR A 146 0.05 5.57 -0.76
N TRP A 147 -0.01 4.80 0.31
CA TRP A 147 -1.23 4.26 0.88
C TRP A 147 -1.63 5.13 2.06
N PHE A 148 -2.93 5.36 2.24
CA PHE A 148 -3.48 6.11 3.36
C PHE A 148 -4.43 5.22 4.16
N ASP A 149 -4.20 5.19 5.46
CA ASP A 149 -5.12 4.62 6.45
C ASP A 149 -5.59 5.74 7.37
N MET A 150 -6.87 5.75 7.73
CA MET A 150 -7.45 6.72 8.66
C MET A 150 -8.27 6.00 9.72
N TRP A 151 -8.11 6.43 10.96
CA TRP A 151 -8.87 5.92 12.11
C TRP A 151 -9.60 7.04 12.84
N ARG A 152 -10.79 6.73 13.31
CA ARG A 152 -11.49 7.52 14.33
C ARG A 152 -11.22 6.91 15.69
N ILE A 153 -10.78 7.75 16.65
CA ILE A 153 -10.48 7.34 18.02
C ILE A 153 -11.61 7.78 18.94
N MET A 154 -12.25 6.83 19.59
CA MET A 154 -13.31 7.02 20.57
C MET A 154 -12.93 6.29 21.85
N ASP A 155 -13.03 6.96 23.01
CA ASP A 155 -12.74 6.38 24.32
C ASP A 155 -11.39 5.64 24.41
N GLY A 156 -10.36 6.22 23.77
CA GLY A 156 -9.00 5.68 23.76
C GLY A 156 -8.81 4.44 22.88
N LYS A 157 -9.74 4.13 21.97
CA LYS A 157 -9.65 3.02 21.01
C LYS A 157 -10.02 3.46 19.60
N ALA A 158 -9.48 2.80 18.60
CA ALA A 158 -9.94 2.95 17.24
C ALA A 158 -11.32 2.31 17.10
N ASP A 159 -12.30 3.12 16.68
CA ASP A 159 -13.69 2.75 16.56
C ASP A 159 -14.15 2.59 15.11
N GLU A 160 -13.43 3.22 14.19
CA GLU A 160 -13.76 3.25 12.77
C GLU A 160 -12.48 3.40 11.94
N HIS A 161 -12.44 2.75 10.77
CA HIS A 161 -11.28 2.72 9.88
C HIS A 161 -11.67 2.89 8.42
N TRP A 162 -10.91 3.70 7.72
CA TRP A 162 -10.98 3.90 6.27
C TRP A 162 -9.60 3.67 5.65
N ASP A 163 -9.61 3.07 4.50
CA ASP A 163 -8.50 3.05 3.57
C ASP A 163 -9.04 3.13 2.13
N TYR A 164 -8.15 3.09 1.17
CA TYR A 164 -8.57 3.12 -0.22
C TYR A 164 -8.64 1.70 -0.85
N GLY A 165 -8.84 0.68 -0.05
CA GLY A 165 -8.94 -0.71 -0.50
C GLY A 165 -9.99 -0.88 -1.61
N THR A 166 -9.63 -1.65 -2.64
CA THR A 166 -10.54 -2.07 -3.71
C THR A 166 -10.97 -3.52 -3.49
N ILE A 167 -12.09 -3.92 -4.08
CA ILE A 167 -12.53 -5.32 -4.03
C ILE A 167 -11.43 -6.21 -4.64
N ASN A 168 -10.98 -7.19 -3.87
CA ASN A 168 -10.03 -8.17 -4.38
C ASN A 168 -10.67 -8.99 -5.50
N PRO A 169 -9.96 -9.26 -6.61
CA PRO A 169 -10.45 -10.20 -7.61
C PRO A 169 -10.65 -11.58 -6.96
N PRO A 170 -11.61 -12.38 -7.45
CA PRO A 170 -11.74 -13.76 -7.01
C PRO A 170 -10.40 -14.47 -7.10
N ALA A 171 -10.07 -15.30 -6.09
CA ALA A 171 -8.88 -16.15 -6.18
C ALA A 171 -8.93 -16.90 -7.51
N ALA A 172 -7.86 -16.83 -8.30
CA ALA A 172 -7.78 -17.61 -9.52
C ALA A 172 -8.08 -19.08 -9.17
N ALA A 173 -9.08 -19.66 -9.84
CA ALA A 173 -9.37 -21.07 -9.66
C ALA A 173 -8.04 -21.83 -9.86
N PRO A 174 -7.70 -22.82 -9.00
CA PRO A 174 -6.50 -23.62 -9.20
C PRO A 174 -6.52 -24.11 -10.64
N ALA A 175 -5.45 -23.83 -11.39
CA ALA A 175 -5.34 -24.25 -12.78
C ALA A 175 -5.69 -25.74 -12.84
N GLY A 176 -6.87 -26.06 -13.32
CA GLY A 176 -7.38 -27.43 -13.37
C GLY A 176 -6.32 -28.26 -14.08
N ARG A 177 -5.91 -29.39 -13.48
CA ARG A 177 -5.17 -30.42 -14.19
C ARG A 177 -5.91 -30.61 -15.50
N GLY A 178 -5.20 -30.41 -16.62
CA GLY A 178 -5.78 -30.34 -17.94
C GLY A 178 -6.89 -31.33 -18.13
N ALA A 179 -8.03 -30.87 -18.58
CA ALA A 179 -9.09 -31.74 -19.02
C ALA A 179 -8.49 -32.69 -20.06
N ALA A 180 -8.58 -34.00 -19.78
CA ALA A 180 -8.21 -34.99 -20.75
C ALA A 180 -8.93 -34.70 -22.06
N PRO A 181 -8.27 -34.83 -23.25
CA PRO A 181 -8.93 -34.56 -24.51
C PRO A 181 -10.18 -35.44 -24.62
N ALA A 182 -11.32 -34.83 -24.89
CA ALA A 182 -12.57 -35.53 -25.10
C ALA A 182 -12.38 -36.59 -26.21
N ALA A 183 -12.72 -37.83 -25.91
CA ALA A 183 -12.71 -38.89 -26.89
C ALA A 183 -13.58 -38.49 -28.11
N PRO A 184 -13.15 -38.81 -29.37
CA PRO A 184 -13.91 -38.47 -30.54
C PRO A 184 -15.29 -39.11 -30.52
N ALA A 185 -16.33 -38.33 -30.75
CA ALA A 185 -17.71 -38.80 -30.85
C ALA A 185 -17.81 -39.89 -31.91
N GLN A 186 -18.19 -41.10 -31.51
CA GLN A 186 -18.53 -42.19 -32.43
C GLN A 186 -19.77 -41.77 -33.23
N ARG A 187 -19.63 -41.64 -34.55
CA ARG A 187 -20.74 -41.42 -35.46
C ARG A 187 -21.61 -42.69 -35.41
N GLY A 188 -22.86 -42.51 -34.99
CA GLY A 188 -23.87 -43.57 -35.04
C GLY A 188 -24.01 -44.11 -36.44
N ALA A 189 -24.12 -45.46 -36.53
CA ALA A 189 -24.42 -46.18 -37.74
C ALA A 189 -25.87 -45.87 -38.20
N PRO A 190 -26.16 -45.85 -39.51
CA PRO A 190 -27.52 -45.62 -40.02
C PRO A 190 -28.42 -46.83 -39.70
N ALA A 191 -29.67 -46.54 -39.31
CA ALA A 191 -30.70 -47.56 -39.07
C ALA A 191 -31.06 -48.36 -40.37
N PRO A 192 -31.32 -49.65 -40.26
CA PRO A 192 -31.76 -50.46 -41.41
C PRO A 192 -33.20 -50.10 -41.81
N ARG A 193 -33.47 -50.19 -43.10
CA ARG A 193 -34.78 -49.95 -43.72
C ARG A 193 -35.77 -51.12 -43.41
#